data_ba59386e2516223da7f9844afd3968df
#
_entry.id   ba59386e2516223da7f9844afd3968df
#
_cell.length_a   1.000
_cell.length_b   1.000
_cell.length_c   1.000
_cell.angle_alpha   90.00
_cell.angle_beta   90.00
_cell.angle_gamma   90.00
#
_symmetry.space_group_name_H-M   'P 1'
#
loop_
_entity.id
_entity.type
_entity.pdbx_description
1 polymer ?
#
loop_
_entity_poly.entity_id
_entity_poly.type
_entity_poly.pdbx_seq_one_letter_code
_entity_poly.pdbx_strand_id
1 'polypeptide(L)'
;MRKYSNIIAAYSIMLVLILLVGIFQSWSIALTILNYCLISAVMTIGANIQWGYAGLINFGIMGYTALGGLAVVLVSVDPVQQAWQAGGLNILICFWIIVVMVVLIRYFLKYFNKYTYRTYGIAFVIIGGILLLRLTATPGIEAIEAVDPAKTGFLGGMGLPVLFSWIGGAFLAGGLAFIVGKIALGLRADYLAIATLLIAEIVVSIIKHEEWLARGVKNVIGLKRPAPYEIDLQTSQWFINLVEKFHSKKLSMINSITERQDALSQFVIDASSVYVKLCFTGLFLSVVIVLLIVTQKALYSPWGRKM
;
A
#
# COMPACT_ATOMS: atom_id res chain seq x y z
N MET A 1 -19.14 8.36 32.52
CA MET A 1 -18.70 9.72 32.19
C MET A 1 -17.17 9.88 32.20
N ARG A 2 -16.45 9.43 33.23
CA ARG A 2 -14.97 9.61 33.37
C ARG A 2 -14.14 9.02 32.19
N LYS A 3 -14.57 7.90 31.57
CA LYS A 3 -13.88 7.26 30.44
C LYS A 3 -13.94 8.11 29.16
N TYR A 4 -15.08 8.73 28.86
CA TYR A 4 -15.24 9.62 27.70
C TYR A 4 -14.48 10.94 27.88
N SER A 5 -14.41 11.47 29.10
CA SER A 5 -13.63 12.66 29.42
C SER A 5 -12.14 12.49 29.12
N ASN A 6 -11.55 11.34 29.46
CA ASN A 6 -10.14 11.08 29.20
C ASN A 6 -9.84 10.93 27.69
N ILE A 7 -10.76 10.35 26.92
CA ILE A 7 -10.63 10.23 25.47
C ILE A 7 -10.70 11.61 24.82
N ILE A 8 -11.67 12.44 25.18
CA ILE A 8 -11.81 13.80 24.67
C ILE A 8 -10.56 14.62 25.03
N ALA A 9 -10.06 14.52 26.27
CA ALA A 9 -8.85 15.20 26.69
C ALA A 9 -7.62 14.80 25.84
N ALA A 10 -7.43 13.49 25.55
CA ALA A 10 -6.33 13.01 24.73
C ALA A 10 -6.37 13.57 23.30
N TYR A 11 -7.54 13.54 22.65
CA TYR A 11 -7.70 14.13 21.31
C TYR A 11 -7.53 15.65 21.31
N SER A 12 -7.99 16.34 22.35
CA SER A 12 -7.80 17.78 22.49
C SER A 12 -6.32 18.14 22.64
N ILE A 13 -5.56 17.39 23.45
CA ILE A 13 -4.11 17.57 23.59
C ILE A 13 -3.41 17.36 22.25
N MET A 14 -3.75 16.29 21.54
CA MET A 14 -3.17 16.02 20.22
C MET A 14 -3.44 17.17 19.23
N LEU A 15 -4.67 17.68 19.21
CA LEU A 15 -5.05 18.79 18.33
C LEU A 15 -4.28 20.06 18.69
N VAL A 16 -4.17 20.39 19.98
CA VAL A 16 -3.38 21.54 20.46
C VAL A 16 -1.91 21.41 20.07
N LEU A 17 -1.31 20.22 20.22
CA LEU A 17 0.08 19.99 19.80
C LEU A 17 0.29 20.19 18.29
N ILE A 18 -0.62 19.70 17.46
CA ILE A 18 -0.56 19.91 15.99
C ILE A 18 -0.69 21.40 15.65
N LEU A 19 -1.59 22.12 16.30
CA LEU A 19 -1.74 23.58 16.12
C LEU A 19 -0.49 24.34 16.55
N LEU A 20 0.13 23.97 17.67
CA LEU A 20 1.40 24.56 18.11
C LEU A 20 2.52 24.34 17.07
N VAL A 21 2.65 23.14 16.52
CA VAL A 21 3.60 22.88 15.43
C VAL A 21 3.30 23.75 14.20
N GLY A 22 2.02 23.92 13.84
CA GLY A 22 1.61 24.76 12.71
C GLY A 22 1.99 26.24 12.91
N ILE A 23 1.86 26.76 14.13
CA ILE A 23 2.14 28.16 14.46
C ILE A 23 3.64 28.41 14.63
N PHE A 24 4.35 27.55 15.37
CA PHE A 24 5.77 27.77 15.71
C PHE A 24 6.75 27.27 14.66
N GLN A 25 6.39 26.28 13.83
CA GLN A 25 7.27 25.76 12.78
C GLN A 25 6.71 26.05 11.40
N SER A 26 5.78 25.21 10.91
CA SER A 26 5.09 25.43 9.63
C SER A 26 3.83 24.58 9.53
N TRP A 27 2.83 25.09 8.81
CA TRP A 27 1.61 24.35 8.49
C TRP A 27 1.88 23.11 7.65
N SER A 28 2.92 23.16 6.80
CA SER A 28 3.35 22.02 5.99
C SER A 28 3.80 20.85 6.85
N ILE A 29 4.55 21.10 7.93
CA ILE A 29 4.99 20.06 8.88
C ILE A 29 3.81 19.54 9.72
N ALA A 30 2.96 20.43 10.21
CA ALA A 30 1.77 20.05 10.98
C ALA A 30 0.85 19.10 10.21
N LEU A 31 0.57 19.41 8.92
CA LEU A 31 -0.24 18.55 8.05
C LEU A 31 0.46 17.23 7.73
N THR A 32 1.79 17.21 7.60
CA THR A 32 2.54 15.96 7.43
C THR A 32 2.36 15.04 8.64
N ILE A 33 2.49 15.57 9.85
CA ILE A 33 2.28 14.82 11.10
C ILE A 33 0.83 14.30 11.15
N LEU A 34 -0.14 15.16 10.85
CA LEU A 34 -1.56 14.77 10.83
C LEU A 34 -1.82 13.64 9.82
N ASN A 35 -1.24 13.71 8.63
CA ASN A 35 -1.37 12.65 7.62
C ASN A 35 -0.79 11.32 8.10
N TYR A 36 0.38 11.32 8.75
CA TYR A 36 0.93 10.11 9.36
C TYR A 36 0.05 9.56 10.50
N CYS A 37 -0.55 10.44 11.31
CA CYS A 37 -1.51 10.03 12.33
C CYS A 37 -2.75 9.36 11.71
N LEU A 38 -3.28 9.89 10.61
CA LEU A 38 -4.43 9.31 9.91
C LEU A 38 -4.10 7.95 9.27
N ILE A 39 -2.93 7.81 8.65
CA ILE A 39 -2.44 6.52 8.12
C ILE A 39 -2.32 5.50 9.24
N SER A 40 -1.72 5.89 10.37
CA SER A 40 -1.59 5.03 11.55
C SER A 40 -2.95 4.65 12.13
N ALA A 41 -3.93 5.55 12.10
CA ALA A 41 -5.30 5.27 12.53
C ALA A 41 -5.96 4.18 11.67
N VAL A 42 -5.77 4.18 10.33
CA VAL A 42 -6.25 3.13 9.44
C VAL A 42 -5.67 1.77 9.84
N MET A 43 -4.34 1.71 10.06
CA MET A 43 -3.67 0.48 10.50
C MET A 43 -4.17 0.01 11.86
N THR A 44 -4.36 0.94 12.79
CA THR A 44 -4.84 0.65 14.15
C THR A 44 -6.28 0.13 14.16
N ILE A 45 -7.17 0.66 13.29
CA ILE A 45 -8.54 0.14 13.14
C ILE A 45 -8.50 -1.32 12.68
N GLY A 46 -7.66 -1.65 11.67
CA GLY A 46 -7.48 -3.02 11.19
C GLY A 46 -6.96 -3.97 12.28
N ALA A 47 -5.95 -3.54 13.03
CA ALA A 47 -5.40 -4.30 14.16
C ALA A 47 -6.44 -4.49 15.28
N ASN A 48 -7.23 -3.47 15.58
CA ASN A 48 -8.24 -3.53 16.64
C ASN A 48 -9.39 -4.49 16.32
N ILE A 49 -9.75 -4.66 15.03
CA ILE A 49 -10.76 -5.68 14.64
C ILE A 49 -10.24 -7.07 14.98
N GLN A 50 -8.97 -7.35 14.76
CA GLN A 50 -8.39 -8.67 15.02
C GLN A 50 -8.10 -8.88 16.50
N TRP A 51 -7.37 -7.96 17.12
CA TRP A 51 -6.94 -8.09 18.52
C TRP A 51 -8.04 -7.69 19.51
N GLY A 52 -8.68 -6.53 19.30
CA GLY A 52 -9.65 -5.98 20.25
C GLY A 52 -10.99 -6.72 20.26
N TYR A 53 -11.47 -7.14 19.09
CA TYR A 53 -12.79 -7.79 18.96
C TYR A 53 -12.71 -9.32 18.82
N ALA A 54 -11.83 -9.82 17.96
CA ALA A 54 -11.70 -11.27 17.75
C ALA A 54 -10.75 -11.95 18.74
N GLY A 55 -9.98 -11.20 19.54
CA GLY A 55 -9.00 -11.73 20.47
C GLY A 55 -7.81 -12.42 19.82
N LEU A 56 -7.60 -12.21 18.51
CA LEU A 56 -6.54 -12.84 17.73
C LEU A 56 -5.34 -11.91 17.62
N ILE A 57 -4.23 -12.29 18.24
CA ILE A 57 -2.98 -11.53 18.17
C ILE A 57 -2.34 -11.76 16.81
N ASN A 58 -2.29 -10.70 15.97
CA ASN A 58 -1.67 -10.75 14.65
C ASN A 58 -0.62 -9.64 14.54
N PHE A 59 0.66 -10.02 14.46
CA PHE A 59 1.77 -9.11 14.21
C PHE A 59 2.14 -8.99 12.72
N GLY A 60 1.39 -9.62 11.84
CA GLY A 60 1.63 -9.63 10.40
C GLY A 60 1.18 -8.38 9.64
N ILE A 61 0.86 -7.27 10.31
CA ILE A 61 0.32 -6.04 9.70
C ILE A 61 1.26 -5.51 8.61
N MET A 62 2.58 -5.58 8.81
CA MET A 62 3.55 -5.10 7.82
C MET A 62 3.48 -5.86 6.49
N GLY A 63 3.17 -7.15 6.49
CA GLY A 63 2.98 -7.94 5.27
C GLY A 63 1.78 -7.46 4.45
N TYR A 64 0.66 -7.16 5.11
CA TYR A 64 -0.52 -6.60 4.45
C TYR A 64 -0.27 -5.20 3.89
N THR A 65 0.47 -4.38 4.63
CA THR A 65 0.87 -3.04 4.19
C THR A 65 1.78 -3.11 2.95
N ALA A 66 2.75 -4.03 2.96
CA ALA A 66 3.64 -4.26 1.82
C ALA A 66 2.87 -4.70 0.56
N LEU A 67 1.86 -5.58 0.71
CA LEU A 67 0.97 -5.97 -0.40
C LEU A 67 0.13 -4.79 -0.91
N GLY A 68 -0.29 -3.89 -0.03
CA GLY A 68 -0.94 -2.64 -0.43
C GLY A 68 -0.02 -1.77 -1.30
N GLY A 69 1.25 -1.63 -0.92
CA GLY A 69 2.26 -0.94 -1.72
C GLY A 69 2.53 -1.62 -3.06
N LEU A 70 2.65 -2.95 -3.07
CA LEU A 70 2.79 -3.74 -4.29
C LEU A 70 1.59 -3.53 -5.23
N ALA A 71 0.36 -3.49 -4.71
CA ALA A 71 -0.83 -3.25 -5.51
C ALA A 71 -0.80 -1.90 -6.24
N VAL A 72 -0.22 -0.86 -5.61
CA VAL A 72 -0.05 0.44 -6.28
C VAL A 72 0.85 0.29 -7.50
N VAL A 73 1.96 -0.44 -7.38
CA VAL A 73 2.87 -0.68 -8.51
C VAL A 73 2.19 -1.48 -9.62
N LEU A 74 1.53 -2.59 -9.28
CA LEU A 74 0.89 -3.48 -10.25
C LEU A 74 -0.32 -2.87 -10.96
N VAL A 75 -1.01 -1.92 -10.35
CA VAL A 75 -2.24 -1.35 -10.90
C VAL A 75 -2.01 0.01 -11.53
N SER A 76 -1.23 0.91 -10.88
CA SER A 76 -1.19 2.31 -11.30
C SER A 76 0.04 2.72 -12.10
N VAL A 77 1.13 1.98 -12.03
CA VAL A 77 2.30 2.25 -12.87
C VAL A 77 2.01 1.87 -14.32
N ASP A 78 2.52 2.65 -15.25
CA ASP A 78 2.37 2.32 -16.67
C ASP A 78 3.18 1.06 -17.02
N PRO A 79 2.69 0.17 -17.92
CA PRO A 79 3.41 -1.03 -18.29
C PRO A 79 4.70 -0.68 -19.05
N VAL A 80 5.79 -1.32 -18.67
CA VAL A 80 7.10 -1.15 -19.32
C VAL A 80 7.17 -2.06 -20.53
N GLN A 81 6.83 -1.54 -21.71
CA GLN A 81 6.74 -2.35 -22.95
C GLN A 81 8.03 -3.11 -23.26
N GLN A 82 9.20 -2.51 -23.06
CA GLN A 82 10.50 -3.14 -23.30
C GLN A 82 10.72 -4.36 -22.38
N ALA A 83 10.33 -4.28 -21.11
CA ALA A 83 10.43 -5.39 -20.18
C ALA A 83 9.45 -6.52 -20.52
N TRP A 84 8.24 -6.17 -20.98
CA TRP A 84 7.26 -7.14 -21.47
C TRP A 84 7.74 -7.88 -22.73
N GLN A 85 8.40 -7.19 -23.66
CA GLN A 85 8.99 -7.81 -24.86
C GLN A 85 10.20 -8.69 -24.53
N ALA A 86 11.00 -8.30 -23.54
CA ALA A 86 12.20 -9.05 -23.15
C ALA A 86 11.89 -10.35 -22.42
N GLY A 87 10.96 -10.36 -21.45
CA GLY A 87 10.72 -11.54 -20.61
C GLY A 87 9.26 -11.77 -20.20
N GLY A 88 8.33 -10.94 -20.62
CA GLY A 88 6.92 -11.02 -20.23
C GLY A 88 6.26 -12.33 -20.63
N LEU A 89 6.61 -12.91 -21.80
CA LEU A 89 6.10 -14.21 -22.24
C LEU A 89 6.49 -15.32 -21.27
N ASN A 90 7.73 -15.31 -20.79
CA ASN A 90 8.22 -16.31 -19.83
C ASN A 90 7.44 -16.26 -18.52
N ILE A 91 7.13 -15.06 -18.04
CA ILE A 91 6.30 -14.87 -16.83
C ILE A 91 4.87 -15.40 -17.03
N LEU A 92 4.27 -15.16 -18.20
CA LEU A 92 2.96 -15.74 -18.54
C LEU A 92 3.00 -17.27 -18.58
N ILE A 93 4.06 -17.86 -19.15
CA ILE A 93 4.26 -19.31 -19.15
C ILE A 93 4.38 -19.82 -17.70
N CYS A 94 5.14 -19.15 -16.83
CA CYS A 94 5.23 -19.51 -15.41
C CYS A 94 3.88 -19.49 -14.71
N PHE A 95 3.04 -18.50 -14.98
CA PHE A 95 1.67 -18.45 -14.44
C PHE A 95 0.86 -19.68 -14.86
N TRP A 96 0.91 -20.07 -16.15
CA TRP A 96 0.22 -21.27 -16.65
C TRP A 96 0.78 -22.56 -16.06
N ILE A 97 2.10 -22.66 -15.85
CA ILE A 97 2.71 -23.81 -15.17
C ILE A 97 2.14 -23.96 -13.76
N ILE A 98 2.03 -22.87 -12.99
CA ILE A 98 1.44 -22.89 -11.65
C ILE A 98 -0.03 -23.35 -11.67
N VAL A 99 -0.82 -22.82 -12.61
CA VAL A 99 -2.23 -23.23 -12.79
C VAL A 99 -2.34 -24.73 -13.08
N VAL A 100 -1.52 -25.22 -14.02
CA VAL A 100 -1.49 -26.66 -14.37
C VAL A 100 -1.07 -27.51 -13.17
N MET A 101 -0.05 -27.09 -12.41
CA MET A 101 0.36 -27.78 -11.18
C MET A 101 -0.79 -27.90 -10.18
N VAL A 102 -1.51 -26.81 -9.92
CA VAL A 102 -2.66 -26.82 -8.99
C VAL A 102 -3.77 -27.74 -9.48
N VAL A 103 -4.08 -27.72 -10.75
CA VAL A 103 -5.08 -28.61 -11.36
C VAL A 103 -4.66 -30.09 -11.25
N LEU A 104 -3.40 -30.41 -11.56
CA LEU A 104 -2.87 -31.77 -11.45
C LEU A 104 -2.87 -32.27 -10.02
N ILE A 105 -2.46 -31.43 -9.05
CA ILE A 105 -2.49 -31.78 -7.62
C ILE A 105 -3.94 -32.08 -7.19
N ARG A 106 -4.90 -31.22 -7.58
CA ARG A 106 -6.34 -31.49 -7.28
C ARG A 106 -6.85 -32.76 -7.96
N TYR A 107 -6.41 -33.04 -9.18
CA TYR A 107 -6.73 -34.26 -9.90
C TYR A 107 -6.23 -35.50 -9.14
N PHE A 108 -4.94 -35.53 -8.73
CA PHE A 108 -4.38 -36.62 -7.94
C PHE A 108 -5.09 -36.80 -6.59
N LEU A 109 -5.45 -35.71 -5.91
CA LEU A 109 -6.18 -35.75 -4.64
C LEU A 109 -7.60 -36.36 -4.79
N LYS A 110 -8.26 -36.11 -5.95
CA LYS A 110 -9.65 -36.54 -6.16
C LYS A 110 -9.78 -37.98 -6.69
N TYR A 111 -8.88 -38.34 -7.63
CA TYR A 111 -9.06 -39.59 -8.39
C TYR A 111 -8.21 -40.77 -7.88
N PHE A 112 -7.13 -40.52 -7.14
CA PHE A 112 -6.28 -41.59 -6.64
C PHE A 112 -6.55 -41.89 -5.15
N ASN A 113 -7.26 -42.97 -4.90
CA ASN A 113 -7.58 -43.42 -3.54
C ASN A 113 -6.40 -44.09 -2.82
N LYS A 114 -5.48 -44.72 -3.55
CA LYS A 114 -4.34 -45.41 -2.98
C LYS A 114 -3.27 -44.38 -2.57
N TYR A 115 -3.00 -44.32 -1.25
CA TYR A 115 -2.09 -43.33 -0.62
C TYR A 115 -0.74 -43.25 -1.34
N THR A 116 -0.15 -44.38 -1.66
CA THR A 116 1.18 -44.49 -2.29
C THR A 116 1.23 -43.75 -3.65
N TYR A 117 0.32 -44.07 -4.59
CA TYR A 117 0.28 -43.47 -5.92
C TYR A 117 -0.06 -41.97 -5.85
N ARG A 118 -0.93 -41.59 -4.93
CA ARG A 118 -1.30 -40.21 -4.68
C ARG A 118 -0.08 -39.40 -4.22
N THR A 119 0.69 -39.91 -3.26
CA THR A 119 1.84 -39.19 -2.69
C THR A 119 2.97 -39.05 -3.72
N TYR A 120 3.32 -40.14 -4.41
CA TYR A 120 4.36 -40.07 -5.45
C TYR A 120 3.95 -39.21 -6.65
N GLY A 121 2.68 -39.26 -7.08
CA GLY A 121 2.17 -38.41 -8.14
C GLY A 121 2.22 -36.93 -7.80
N ILE A 122 1.81 -36.55 -6.59
CA ILE A 122 1.89 -35.18 -6.12
C ILE A 122 3.36 -34.71 -5.99
N ALA A 123 4.23 -35.56 -5.43
CA ALA A 123 5.66 -35.26 -5.33
C ALA A 123 6.30 -35.04 -6.70
N PHE A 124 5.97 -35.89 -7.68
CA PHE A 124 6.44 -35.74 -9.07
C PHE A 124 5.96 -34.41 -9.71
N VAL A 125 4.68 -34.05 -9.53
CA VAL A 125 4.12 -32.78 -10.03
C VAL A 125 4.79 -31.59 -9.37
N ILE A 126 5.06 -31.63 -8.06
CA ILE A 126 5.72 -30.54 -7.36
C ILE A 126 7.18 -30.39 -7.83
N ILE A 127 7.97 -31.47 -7.83
CA ILE A 127 9.37 -31.44 -8.21
C ILE A 127 9.51 -31.05 -9.68
N GLY A 128 8.77 -31.71 -10.58
CA GLY A 128 8.78 -31.37 -12.00
C GLY A 128 8.33 -29.95 -12.31
N GLY A 129 7.28 -29.50 -11.62
CA GLY A 129 6.78 -28.15 -11.75
C GLY A 129 7.77 -27.09 -11.25
N ILE A 130 8.45 -27.31 -10.12
CA ILE A 130 9.50 -26.40 -9.63
C ILE A 130 10.68 -26.33 -10.63
N LEU A 131 11.09 -27.47 -11.20
CA LEU A 131 12.14 -27.48 -12.20
C LEU A 131 11.74 -26.71 -13.48
N LEU A 132 10.52 -26.92 -13.97
CA LEU A 132 10.00 -26.18 -15.11
C LEU A 132 9.89 -24.68 -14.83
N LEU A 133 9.40 -24.30 -13.65
CA LEU A 133 9.35 -22.91 -13.24
C LEU A 133 10.74 -22.29 -13.22
N ARG A 134 11.74 -22.97 -12.67
CA ARG A 134 13.10 -22.45 -12.63
C ARG A 134 13.68 -22.27 -14.04
N LEU A 135 13.48 -23.24 -14.93
CA LEU A 135 13.99 -23.18 -16.31
C LEU A 135 13.34 -22.06 -17.15
N THR A 136 12.09 -21.70 -16.85
CA THR A 136 11.35 -20.66 -17.58
C THR A 136 11.45 -19.30 -16.93
N ALA A 137 11.40 -19.23 -15.60
CA ALA A 137 11.42 -17.98 -14.86
C ALA A 137 12.80 -17.32 -14.89
N THR A 138 13.88 -18.05 -14.61
CA THR A 138 15.23 -17.48 -14.50
C THR A 138 15.61 -16.64 -15.73
N PRO A 139 15.58 -17.18 -16.98
CA PRO A 139 15.94 -16.39 -18.15
C PRO A 139 14.98 -15.23 -18.43
N GLY A 140 13.70 -15.38 -18.06
CA GLY A 140 12.71 -14.31 -18.20
C GLY A 140 12.95 -13.16 -17.23
N ILE A 141 13.26 -13.47 -15.96
CA ILE A 141 13.56 -12.49 -14.92
C ILE A 141 14.85 -11.73 -15.26
N GLU A 142 15.92 -12.44 -15.58
CA GLU A 142 17.20 -11.83 -15.97
C GLU A 142 17.05 -10.89 -17.18
N ALA A 143 16.26 -11.29 -18.17
CA ALA A 143 15.98 -10.46 -19.35
C ALA A 143 15.19 -9.19 -18.99
N ILE A 144 14.23 -9.27 -18.08
CA ILE A 144 13.45 -8.10 -17.60
C ILE A 144 14.35 -7.13 -16.83
N GLU A 145 15.13 -7.65 -15.90
CA GLU A 145 16.00 -6.84 -15.03
C GLU A 145 17.15 -6.18 -15.82
N ALA A 146 17.57 -6.78 -16.95
CA ALA A 146 18.60 -6.24 -17.82
C ALA A 146 18.14 -5.06 -18.70
N VAL A 147 16.84 -4.82 -18.87
CA VAL A 147 16.31 -3.77 -19.78
C VAL A 147 16.77 -2.36 -19.41
N ASP A 148 16.71 -1.99 -18.17
CA ASP A 148 17.31 -0.77 -17.59
C ASP A 148 17.31 -0.92 -16.07
N PRO A 149 18.38 -1.49 -15.51
CA PRO A 149 18.46 -1.77 -14.07
C PRO A 149 18.29 -0.53 -13.18
N ALA A 150 18.55 0.66 -13.74
CA ALA A 150 18.44 1.92 -13.00
C ALA A 150 17.01 2.46 -12.95
N LYS A 151 16.20 2.27 -14.00
CA LYS A 151 14.88 2.91 -14.13
C LYS A 151 13.70 1.95 -14.36
N THR A 152 13.85 0.99 -15.28
CA THR A 152 12.72 0.22 -15.84
C THR A 152 12.91 -1.30 -15.81
N GLY A 153 13.82 -1.81 -14.97
CA GLY A 153 14.08 -3.25 -14.81
C GLY A 153 12.95 -4.02 -14.10
N PHE A 154 11.68 -3.74 -14.45
CA PHE A 154 10.49 -4.41 -13.92
C PHE A 154 9.34 -4.34 -14.93
N LEU A 155 8.31 -5.18 -14.77
CA LEU A 155 7.20 -5.27 -15.73
C LEU A 155 6.29 -4.02 -15.76
N GLY A 156 6.26 -3.24 -14.68
CA GLY A 156 5.27 -2.18 -14.51
C GLY A 156 3.89 -2.72 -14.14
N GLY A 157 2.88 -1.89 -14.28
CA GLY A 157 1.51 -2.19 -13.91
C GLY A 157 0.53 -2.04 -15.08
N MET A 158 -0.74 -1.84 -14.74
CA MET A 158 -1.84 -1.71 -15.73
C MET A 158 -2.06 -0.26 -16.20
N GLY A 159 -1.39 0.74 -15.62
CA GLY A 159 -1.57 2.16 -15.96
C GLY A 159 -2.91 2.76 -15.49
N LEU A 160 -3.66 2.08 -14.63
CA LEU A 160 -4.95 2.52 -14.14
C LEU A 160 -4.84 3.65 -13.09
N PRO A 161 -5.89 4.44 -12.84
CA PRO A 161 -5.90 5.41 -11.76
C PRO A 161 -5.60 4.78 -10.40
N VAL A 162 -4.81 5.48 -9.56
CA VAL A 162 -4.34 4.98 -8.24
C VAL A 162 -5.46 4.48 -7.34
N LEU A 163 -6.66 5.05 -7.43
CA LEU A 163 -7.82 4.61 -6.63
C LEU A 163 -8.18 3.13 -6.86
N PHE A 164 -7.96 2.60 -8.06
CA PHE A 164 -8.17 1.17 -8.34
C PHE A 164 -7.13 0.28 -7.64
N SER A 165 -5.96 0.80 -7.31
CA SER A 165 -4.96 0.05 -6.55
C SER A 165 -5.41 -0.28 -5.13
N TRP A 166 -6.33 0.50 -4.55
CA TRP A 166 -6.91 0.19 -3.24
C TRP A 166 -7.75 -1.08 -3.29
N ILE A 167 -8.52 -1.26 -4.38
CA ILE A 167 -9.29 -2.49 -4.61
C ILE A 167 -8.32 -3.67 -4.82
N GLY A 168 -7.30 -3.49 -5.67
CA GLY A 168 -6.25 -4.49 -5.88
C GLY A 168 -5.54 -4.88 -4.58
N GLY A 169 -5.17 -3.89 -3.76
CA GLY A 169 -4.55 -4.10 -2.45
C GLY A 169 -5.46 -4.84 -1.48
N ALA A 170 -6.76 -4.52 -1.48
CA ALA A 170 -7.73 -5.24 -0.66
C ALA A 170 -7.84 -6.72 -1.06
N PHE A 171 -7.82 -7.03 -2.36
CA PHE A 171 -7.83 -8.42 -2.83
C PHE A 171 -6.53 -9.17 -2.50
N LEU A 172 -5.37 -8.56 -2.68
CA LEU A 172 -4.08 -9.16 -2.35
C LEU A 172 -3.96 -9.42 -0.84
N ALA A 173 -4.25 -8.40 -0.03
CA ALA A 173 -4.21 -8.52 1.43
C ALA A 173 -5.28 -9.50 1.94
N GLY A 174 -6.50 -9.49 1.38
CA GLY A 174 -7.57 -10.41 1.70
C GLY A 174 -7.23 -11.86 1.32
N GLY A 175 -6.59 -12.08 0.17
CA GLY A 175 -6.08 -13.39 -0.25
C GLY A 175 -5.03 -13.94 0.72
N LEU A 176 -4.04 -13.10 1.09
CA LEU A 176 -3.05 -13.47 2.10
C LEU A 176 -3.72 -13.76 3.45
N ALA A 177 -4.65 -12.90 3.89
CA ALA A 177 -5.37 -13.10 5.15
C ALA A 177 -6.16 -14.41 5.17
N PHE A 178 -6.75 -14.80 4.05
CA PHE A 178 -7.45 -16.08 3.91
C PHE A 178 -6.49 -17.28 4.04
N ILE A 179 -5.31 -17.20 3.41
CA ILE A 179 -4.28 -18.25 3.50
C ILE A 179 -3.77 -18.36 4.94
N VAL A 180 -3.37 -17.21 5.52
CA VAL A 180 -2.89 -17.14 6.92
C VAL A 180 -3.96 -17.66 7.88
N GLY A 181 -5.23 -17.27 7.69
CA GLY A 181 -6.33 -17.73 8.50
C GLY A 181 -6.49 -19.25 8.45
N LYS A 182 -6.44 -19.87 7.28
CA LYS A 182 -6.52 -21.33 7.15
C LYS A 182 -5.38 -22.09 7.82
N ILE A 183 -4.18 -21.54 7.82
CA ILE A 183 -2.98 -22.19 8.37
C ILE A 183 -2.86 -21.93 9.88
N ALA A 184 -3.12 -20.69 10.30
CA ALA A 184 -2.73 -20.21 11.61
C ALA A 184 -3.88 -20.19 12.64
N LEU A 185 -5.17 -20.13 12.24
CA LEU A 185 -6.29 -20.04 13.19
C LEU A 185 -6.45 -21.25 14.12
N GLY A 186 -5.85 -22.41 13.81
CA GLY A 186 -5.80 -23.55 14.69
C GLY A 186 -4.72 -23.52 15.77
N LEU A 187 -3.84 -22.51 15.75
CA LEU A 187 -2.73 -22.37 16.68
C LEU A 187 -3.16 -21.65 17.97
N ARG A 188 -2.47 -21.94 19.08
CA ARG A 188 -2.63 -21.17 20.32
C ARG A 188 -2.15 -19.71 20.08
N ALA A 189 -2.69 -18.76 20.85
CA ALA A 189 -2.48 -17.33 20.66
C ALA A 189 -1.00 -16.92 20.49
N ASP A 190 -0.10 -17.48 21.31
CA ASP A 190 1.34 -17.17 21.25
C ASP A 190 1.97 -17.66 19.94
N TYR A 191 1.63 -18.86 19.49
CA TYR A 191 2.11 -19.42 18.24
C TYR A 191 1.49 -18.71 17.03
N LEU A 192 0.23 -18.27 17.14
CA LEU A 192 -0.44 -17.47 16.12
C LEU A 192 0.32 -16.14 15.90
N ALA A 193 0.70 -15.45 16.99
CA ALA A 193 1.44 -14.21 16.94
C ALA A 193 2.79 -14.37 16.20
N ILE A 194 3.56 -15.41 16.56
CA ILE A 194 4.86 -15.69 15.92
C ILE A 194 4.66 -16.11 14.47
N ALA A 195 3.70 -16.98 14.17
CA ALA A 195 3.43 -17.45 12.81
C ALA A 195 3.04 -16.30 11.88
N THR A 196 2.18 -15.39 12.33
CA THR A 196 1.77 -14.21 11.53
C THR A 196 2.92 -13.26 11.28
N LEU A 197 3.81 -13.07 12.27
CA LEU A 197 5.03 -12.27 12.10
C LEU A 197 5.96 -12.86 11.05
N LEU A 198 6.23 -14.17 11.14
CA LEU A 198 7.11 -14.88 10.20
C LEU A 198 6.54 -14.87 8.76
N ILE A 199 5.23 -15.10 8.61
CA ILE A 199 4.59 -15.05 7.29
C ILE A 199 4.70 -13.65 6.70
N ALA A 200 4.49 -12.60 7.50
CA ALA A 200 4.63 -11.23 7.05
C ALA A 200 6.06 -10.91 6.61
N GLU A 201 7.07 -11.37 7.36
CA GLU A 201 8.47 -11.20 7.02
C GLU A 201 8.84 -11.93 5.71
N ILE A 202 8.30 -13.13 5.49
CA ILE A 202 8.46 -13.86 4.23
C ILE A 202 7.88 -13.04 3.06
N VAL A 203 6.67 -12.50 3.21
CA VAL A 203 6.02 -11.68 2.18
C VAL A 203 6.86 -10.43 1.86
N VAL A 204 7.31 -9.72 2.89
CA VAL A 204 8.17 -8.53 2.72
C VAL A 204 9.50 -8.91 2.07
N SER A 205 10.10 -10.03 2.48
CA SER A 205 11.34 -10.53 1.89
C SER A 205 11.19 -10.88 0.41
N ILE A 206 10.11 -11.54 0.03
CA ILE A 206 9.81 -11.83 -1.39
C ILE A 206 9.71 -10.52 -2.17
N ILE A 207 8.91 -9.55 -1.72
CA ILE A 207 8.74 -8.26 -2.42
C ILE A 207 10.07 -7.51 -2.54
N LYS A 208 10.95 -7.61 -1.55
CA LYS A 208 12.28 -6.96 -1.57
C LYS A 208 13.26 -7.62 -2.52
N HIS A 209 13.17 -8.92 -2.75
CA HIS A 209 14.12 -9.65 -3.59
C HIS A 209 13.65 -9.82 -5.04
N GLU A 210 12.36 -9.71 -5.31
CA GLU A 210 11.79 -9.87 -6.66
C GLU A 210 11.80 -8.52 -7.40
N GLU A 211 12.97 -8.13 -7.96
CA GLU A 211 13.14 -6.84 -8.65
C GLU A 211 12.26 -6.72 -9.90
N TRP A 212 12.08 -7.80 -10.67
CA TRP A 212 11.23 -7.83 -11.87
C TRP A 212 9.75 -7.47 -11.62
N LEU A 213 9.27 -7.66 -10.37
CA LEU A 213 7.87 -7.43 -10.00
C LEU A 213 7.61 -5.96 -9.63
N ALA A 214 8.45 -5.41 -8.73
CA ALA A 214 8.25 -4.08 -8.15
C ALA A 214 9.58 -3.38 -7.81
N ARG A 215 10.67 -3.67 -8.51
CA ARG A 215 12.02 -3.17 -8.29
C ARG A 215 12.65 -3.56 -6.94
N GLY A 216 12.05 -4.46 -6.19
CA GLY A 216 12.61 -4.95 -4.93
C GLY A 216 12.89 -3.84 -3.93
N VAL A 217 14.17 -3.71 -3.52
CA VAL A 217 14.63 -2.65 -2.59
C VAL A 217 14.83 -1.29 -3.26
N LYS A 218 14.82 -1.23 -4.59
CA LYS A 218 14.97 0.02 -5.35
C LYS A 218 13.64 0.77 -5.37
N ASN A 219 13.69 2.10 -5.31
CA ASN A 219 12.48 2.91 -5.36
C ASN A 219 11.81 2.87 -6.74
N VAL A 220 10.50 2.70 -6.77
CA VAL A 220 9.68 2.89 -7.97
C VAL A 220 9.48 4.38 -8.20
N ILE A 221 9.91 4.87 -9.36
CA ILE A 221 9.80 6.27 -9.76
C ILE A 221 8.53 6.47 -10.61
N GLY A 222 7.90 7.65 -10.53
CA GLY A 222 6.76 7.98 -11.39
C GLY A 222 5.42 7.43 -10.91
N LEU A 223 5.28 7.12 -9.62
CA LEU A 223 3.99 6.75 -9.04
C LEU A 223 2.99 7.89 -9.19
N LYS A 224 1.85 7.61 -9.82
CA LYS A 224 0.75 8.57 -9.96
C LYS A 224 0.14 8.85 -8.58
N ARG A 225 -0.17 10.13 -8.31
CA ARG A 225 -0.78 10.55 -7.04
C ARG A 225 -2.27 10.83 -7.24
N PRO A 226 -3.13 10.60 -6.22
CA PRO A 226 -4.53 10.99 -6.26
C PRO A 226 -4.75 12.48 -5.97
N ALA A 227 -3.69 13.24 -5.72
CA ALA A 227 -3.66 14.68 -5.47
C ALA A 227 -2.90 15.41 -6.57
N PRO A 228 -3.17 16.69 -6.85
CA PRO A 228 -2.45 17.46 -7.84
C PRO A 228 -0.96 17.56 -7.47
N TYR A 229 -0.11 17.71 -8.50
CA TYR A 229 1.32 17.94 -8.26
C TYR A 229 1.56 19.38 -7.87
N GLU A 230 2.54 19.60 -6.99
CA GLU A 230 2.94 20.95 -6.55
C GLU A 230 3.36 21.82 -7.74
N ILE A 231 4.06 21.23 -8.73
CA ILE A 231 4.52 21.93 -9.94
C ILE A 231 3.34 22.41 -10.78
N ASP A 232 2.28 21.60 -10.93
CA ASP A 232 1.09 21.99 -11.71
C ASP A 232 0.36 23.17 -11.06
N LEU A 233 0.33 23.21 -9.72
CA LEU A 233 -0.25 24.31 -8.96
C LEU A 233 0.59 25.59 -9.09
N GLN A 234 1.93 25.47 -9.05
CA GLN A 234 2.86 26.59 -9.15
C GLN A 234 2.84 27.25 -10.53
N THR A 235 2.46 26.50 -11.58
CA THR A 235 2.30 27.03 -12.94
C THR A 235 0.88 27.52 -13.24
N SER A 236 -0.08 27.17 -12.38
CA SER A 236 -1.49 27.45 -12.60
C SER A 236 -1.87 28.88 -12.20
N GLN A 237 -2.34 29.69 -13.18
CA GLN A 237 -2.68 31.10 -12.97
C GLN A 237 -3.76 31.33 -11.90
N TRP A 238 -4.76 30.45 -11.82
CA TRP A 238 -5.80 30.57 -10.80
C TRP A 238 -5.22 30.44 -9.39
N PHE A 239 -4.25 29.53 -9.20
CA PHE A 239 -3.64 29.30 -7.89
C PHE A 239 -2.71 30.45 -7.49
N ILE A 240 -1.91 30.97 -8.45
CA ILE A 240 -1.04 32.12 -8.24
C ILE A 240 -1.89 33.35 -7.82
N ASN A 241 -2.98 33.63 -8.53
CA ASN A 241 -3.87 34.74 -8.21
C ASN A 241 -4.52 34.58 -6.82
N LEU A 242 -4.87 33.34 -6.45
CA LEU A 242 -5.39 33.04 -5.14
C LEU A 242 -4.38 33.37 -4.03
N VAL A 243 -3.13 32.91 -4.19
CA VAL A 243 -2.04 33.16 -3.22
C VAL A 243 -1.71 34.65 -3.14
N GLU A 244 -1.66 35.35 -4.28
CA GLU A 244 -1.42 36.80 -4.31
C GLU A 244 -2.52 37.55 -3.54
N LYS A 245 -3.78 37.18 -3.73
CA LYS A 245 -4.92 37.76 -3.01
C LYS A 245 -4.80 37.56 -1.49
N PHE A 246 -4.44 36.35 -1.05
CA PHE A 246 -4.27 36.05 0.39
C PHE A 246 -3.07 36.80 1.01
N HIS A 247 -1.99 37.01 0.25
CA HIS A 247 -0.78 37.67 0.72
C HIS A 247 -0.67 39.14 0.28
N SER A 248 -1.74 39.73 -0.23
CA SER A 248 -1.77 41.09 -0.77
C SER A 248 -1.22 42.15 0.20
N LYS A 249 -1.57 42.05 1.51
CA LYS A 249 -1.04 42.96 2.54
C LYS A 249 0.46 42.84 2.74
N LYS A 250 1.02 41.65 2.70
CA LYS A 250 2.48 41.44 2.84
C LYS A 250 3.22 41.89 1.59
N LEU A 251 2.67 41.62 0.43
CA LEU A 251 3.25 42.01 -0.86
C LEU A 251 3.21 43.51 -1.10
N SER A 252 2.22 44.24 -0.55
CA SER A 252 2.12 45.68 -0.66
C SER A 252 3.16 46.45 0.21
N MET A 253 3.76 45.77 1.21
CA MET A 253 4.80 46.33 2.06
C MET A 253 6.20 46.25 1.40
N ILE A 254 6.36 45.54 0.28
CA ILE A 254 7.62 45.37 -0.43
C ILE A 254 7.66 46.37 -1.55
N ASN A 255 8.64 47.30 -1.50
CA ASN A 255 8.79 48.42 -2.45
C ASN A 255 9.50 48.02 -3.74
N SER A 256 10.36 46.99 -3.71
CA SER A 256 11.11 46.48 -4.87
C SER A 256 10.28 45.49 -5.68
N ILE A 257 10.21 45.69 -7.01
CA ILE A 257 9.47 44.79 -7.92
C ILE A 257 10.07 43.38 -7.94
N THR A 258 11.41 43.31 -7.95
CA THR A 258 12.12 42.00 -7.94
C THR A 258 11.90 41.24 -6.65
N GLU A 259 12.06 41.90 -5.50
CA GLU A 259 11.81 41.27 -4.19
C GLU A 259 10.35 40.84 -4.02
N ARG A 260 9.40 41.58 -4.59
CA ARG A 260 7.99 41.23 -4.59
C ARG A 260 7.70 39.96 -5.42
N GLN A 261 8.35 39.84 -6.58
CA GLN A 261 8.22 38.61 -7.39
C GLN A 261 8.84 37.40 -6.72
N ASP A 262 10.02 37.55 -6.11
CA ASP A 262 10.69 36.49 -5.36
C ASP A 262 9.84 36.06 -4.13
N ALA A 263 9.30 37.03 -3.39
CA ALA A 263 8.40 36.76 -2.28
C ALA A 263 7.11 36.04 -2.72
N LEU A 264 6.52 36.45 -3.84
CA LEU A 264 5.35 35.80 -4.39
C LEU A 264 5.65 34.35 -4.80
N SER A 265 6.77 34.11 -5.49
CA SER A 265 7.19 32.76 -5.87
C SER A 265 7.37 31.85 -4.65
N GLN A 266 7.98 32.36 -3.58
CA GLN A 266 8.15 31.64 -2.32
C GLN A 266 6.79 31.32 -1.66
N PHE A 267 5.86 32.29 -1.62
CA PHE A 267 4.52 32.06 -1.10
C PHE A 267 3.73 31.03 -1.91
N VAL A 268 3.91 31.00 -3.23
CA VAL A 268 3.28 30.01 -4.12
C VAL A 268 3.83 28.61 -3.86
N ILE A 269 5.16 28.46 -3.66
CA ILE A 269 5.80 27.19 -3.31
C ILE A 269 5.27 26.68 -1.96
N ASP A 270 5.26 27.52 -0.93
CA ASP A 270 4.79 27.13 0.40
C ASP A 270 3.30 26.78 0.39
N ALA A 271 2.47 27.59 -0.26
CA ALA A 271 1.03 27.35 -0.38
C ALA A 271 0.72 26.09 -1.18
N SER A 272 1.45 25.77 -2.26
CA SER A 272 1.26 24.55 -3.05
C SER A 272 1.54 23.31 -2.21
N SER A 273 2.61 23.32 -1.41
CA SER A 273 2.92 22.22 -0.48
C SER A 273 1.83 22.02 0.57
N VAL A 274 1.32 23.09 1.16
CA VAL A 274 0.23 23.04 2.15
C VAL A 274 -1.06 22.52 1.50
N TYR A 275 -1.42 23.01 0.32
CA TYR A 275 -2.62 22.62 -0.40
C TYR A 275 -2.63 21.13 -0.74
N VAL A 276 -1.53 20.59 -1.29
CA VAL A 276 -1.40 19.17 -1.62
C VAL A 276 -1.53 18.30 -0.37
N LYS A 277 -0.87 18.68 0.72
CA LYS A 277 -0.97 17.96 2.01
C LYS A 277 -2.38 18.01 2.58
N LEU A 278 -3.11 19.09 2.39
CA LEU A 278 -4.50 19.23 2.79
C LEU A 278 -5.42 18.33 1.97
N CYS A 279 -5.17 18.17 0.67
CA CYS A 279 -5.86 17.20 -0.18
C CYS A 279 -5.65 15.76 0.34
N PHE A 280 -4.42 15.39 0.70
CA PHE A 280 -4.14 14.09 1.31
C PHE A 280 -4.82 13.92 2.68
N THR A 281 -4.82 14.98 3.51
CA THR A 281 -5.54 14.96 4.79
C THR A 281 -7.03 14.66 4.60
N GLY A 282 -7.68 15.35 3.65
CA GLY A 282 -9.09 15.11 3.31
C GLY A 282 -9.34 13.69 2.84
N LEU A 283 -8.47 13.16 2.00
CA LEU A 283 -8.55 11.82 1.48
C LEU A 283 -8.37 10.76 2.60
N PHE A 284 -7.34 10.86 3.42
CA PHE A 284 -7.11 9.92 4.53
C PHE A 284 -8.22 10.00 5.58
N LEU A 285 -8.72 11.20 5.88
CA LEU A 285 -9.83 11.39 6.80
C LEU A 285 -11.11 10.71 6.28
N SER A 286 -11.39 10.84 4.98
CA SER A 286 -12.54 10.16 4.37
C SER A 286 -12.44 8.64 4.48
N VAL A 287 -11.24 8.08 4.27
CA VAL A 287 -10.96 6.64 4.45
C VAL A 287 -11.20 6.21 5.89
N VAL A 288 -10.67 6.95 6.87
CA VAL A 288 -10.87 6.66 8.30
C VAL A 288 -12.36 6.65 8.66
N ILE A 289 -13.12 7.66 8.18
CA ILE A 289 -14.57 7.73 8.43
C ILE A 289 -15.30 6.53 7.84
N VAL A 290 -15.00 6.17 6.58
CA VAL A 290 -15.61 5.00 5.92
C VAL A 290 -15.28 3.73 6.69
N LEU A 291 -14.03 3.52 7.09
CA LEU A 291 -13.62 2.35 7.85
C LEU A 291 -14.29 2.28 9.22
N LEU A 292 -14.44 3.39 9.92
CA LEU A 292 -15.17 3.42 11.20
C LEU A 292 -16.64 3.01 11.01
N ILE A 293 -17.32 3.53 9.99
CA ILE A 293 -18.72 3.18 9.68
C ILE A 293 -18.84 1.70 9.34
N VAL A 294 -17.95 1.18 8.47
CA VAL A 294 -17.94 -0.24 8.07
C VAL A 294 -17.67 -1.13 9.27
N THR A 295 -16.68 -0.78 10.10
CA THR A 295 -16.35 -1.54 11.31
C THR A 295 -17.52 -1.58 12.29
N GLN A 296 -18.17 -0.46 12.55
CA GLN A 296 -19.34 -0.42 13.43
C GLN A 296 -20.48 -1.29 12.88
N LYS A 297 -20.81 -1.16 11.59
CA LYS A 297 -21.84 -2.01 10.96
C LYS A 297 -21.48 -3.49 11.01
N ALA A 298 -20.21 -3.83 10.80
CA ALA A 298 -19.74 -5.21 10.88
C ALA A 298 -19.90 -5.79 12.30
N LEU A 299 -19.57 -5.03 13.34
CA LEU A 299 -19.69 -5.45 14.73
C LEU A 299 -21.14 -5.73 15.16
N TYR A 300 -22.09 -4.90 14.73
CA TYR A 300 -23.51 -5.08 15.04
C TYR A 300 -24.21 -6.08 14.10
N SER A 301 -23.53 -6.62 13.10
CA SER A 301 -24.08 -7.63 12.18
C SER A 301 -24.17 -9.02 12.83
N PRO A 302 -24.93 -9.96 12.24
CA PRO A 302 -24.95 -11.36 12.69
C PRO A 302 -23.56 -12.02 12.67
N TRP A 303 -22.67 -11.54 11.80
CA TRP A 303 -21.29 -12.01 11.70
C TRP A 303 -20.45 -11.53 12.89
N GLY A 304 -20.51 -10.26 13.24
CA GLY A 304 -19.77 -9.70 14.39
C GLY A 304 -20.21 -10.24 15.75
N ARG A 305 -21.46 -10.73 15.86
CA ARG A 305 -21.94 -11.40 17.08
C ARG A 305 -21.41 -12.82 17.28
N LYS A 306 -20.77 -13.39 16.25
CA LYS A 306 -20.14 -14.73 16.31
C LYS A 306 -18.62 -14.66 16.52
N MET A 307 -18.03 -13.45 16.44
CA MET A 307 -16.66 -13.18 16.84
C MET A 307 -16.58 -13.01 18.37
#